data_d512df2b672fd4d2d05c2628577625ff
#
_entry.id   d512df2b672fd4d2d05c2628577625ff
#
_cell.length_a   1.000
_cell.length_b   1.000
_cell.length_c   1.000
_cell.angle_alpha   90.00
_cell.angle_beta   90.00
_cell.angle_gamma   90.00
#
_symmetry.space_group_name_H-M   'P 1'
#
loop_
_entity.id
_entity.type
_entity.pdbx_description
1 polymer ?
#
loop_
_entity_poly.entity_id
_entity_poly.type
_entity_poly.pdbx_seq_one_letter_code
_entity_poly.pdbx_strand_id
1 'polypeptide(L)'
;MTEITKFHHLGIVVKDIEASTQWYVDNLGFERLYAYGWPGVKAAFIGRGDLKIELFQNELATPMAAERRQAETNLRIGGINHFAIEVADLDATVAALREKGIDVVSPPREVPNSGGSRFAFVHDNEQMLIELFQPAR
;
A
#
# COMPACT_ATOMS: atom_id res chain seq x y z
N MET A 1 29.16 -10.48 -10.46
CA MET A 1 28.27 -9.51 -9.81
C MET A 1 26.90 -9.56 -10.49
N THR A 2 25.84 -9.60 -9.69
CA THR A 2 24.48 -9.60 -10.22
C THR A 2 24.10 -8.19 -10.69
N GLU A 3 23.55 -8.11 -11.91
CA GLU A 3 23.08 -6.82 -12.45
C GLU A 3 21.59 -6.66 -12.14
N ILE A 4 21.29 -5.85 -11.11
CA ILE A 4 19.93 -5.52 -10.69
C ILE A 4 19.61 -4.13 -11.22
N THR A 5 18.50 -3.98 -11.96
CA THR A 5 18.14 -2.70 -12.58
C THR A 5 17.26 -1.82 -11.72
N LYS A 6 16.24 -2.39 -11.06
CA LYS A 6 15.34 -1.62 -10.19
C LYS A 6 14.42 -2.54 -9.38
N PHE A 7 13.74 -1.94 -8.42
CA PHE A 7 12.58 -2.58 -7.78
C PHE A 7 11.42 -2.59 -8.79
N HIS A 8 10.84 -3.75 -9.07
CA HIS A 8 9.82 -3.89 -10.11
C HIS A 8 8.39 -3.77 -9.59
N HIS A 9 8.03 -4.56 -8.59
CA HIS A 9 6.67 -4.55 -8.03
C HIS A 9 6.64 -5.14 -6.63
N LEU A 10 5.53 -4.87 -5.93
CA LEU A 10 5.17 -5.45 -4.66
C LEU A 10 4.01 -6.43 -4.89
N GLY A 11 4.10 -7.63 -4.33
CA GLY A 11 3.01 -8.61 -4.38
C GLY A 11 2.17 -8.58 -3.12
N ILE A 12 0.85 -8.54 -3.26
CA ILE A 12 -0.11 -8.51 -2.16
C ILE A 12 -1.18 -9.56 -2.40
N VAL A 13 -1.43 -10.41 -1.42
CA VAL A 13 -2.57 -11.34 -1.44
C VAL A 13 -3.77 -10.65 -0.79
N VAL A 14 -4.88 -10.60 -1.52
CA VAL A 14 -6.12 -9.95 -1.10
C VAL A 14 -7.28 -10.95 -1.10
N LYS A 15 -8.32 -10.63 -0.36
CA LYS A 15 -9.52 -11.46 -0.29
C LYS A 15 -10.37 -11.32 -1.55
N ASP A 16 -10.50 -10.10 -2.08
CA ASP A 16 -11.30 -9.76 -3.26
C ASP A 16 -10.47 -8.87 -4.19
N ILE A 17 -9.94 -9.47 -5.25
CA ILE A 17 -9.02 -8.78 -6.16
C ILE A 17 -9.72 -7.64 -6.93
N GLU A 18 -10.99 -7.80 -7.30
CA GLU A 18 -11.71 -6.74 -8.01
C GLU A 18 -12.00 -5.55 -7.10
N ALA A 19 -12.45 -5.81 -5.88
CA ALA A 19 -12.68 -4.76 -4.89
C ALA A 19 -11.39 -4.00 -4.56
N SER A 20 -10.29 -4.74 -4.36
CA SER A 20 -8.98 -4.12 -4.08
C SER A 20 -8.47 -3.31 -5.28
N THR A 21 -8.53 -3.86 -6.48
CA THR A 21 -8.15 -3.13 -7.69
C THR A 21 -8.91 -1.82 -7.82
N GLN A 22 -10.24 -1.88 -7.66
CA GLN A 22 -11.08 -0.69 -7.77
C GLN A 22 -10.75 0.35 -6.69
N TRP A 23 -10.46 -0.10 -5.46
CA TRP A 23 -10.07 0.80 -4.39
C TRP A 23 -8.80 1.59 -4.73
N TYR A 24 -7.77 0.91 -5.23
CA TYR A 24 -6.52 1.56 -5.62
C TYR A 24 -6.70 2.51 -6.80
N VAL A 25 -7.56 2.14 -7.76
CA VAL A 25 -7.89 3.02 -8.88
C VAL A 25 -8.60 4.29 -8.40
N ASP A 26 -9.63 4.13 -7.57
CA ASP A 26 -10.49 5.26 -7.15
C ASP A 26 -9.78 6.19 -6.15
N ASN A 27 -8.95 5.65 -5.29
CA ASN A 27 -8.41 6.40 -4.15
C ASN A 27 -6.95 6.83 -4.32
N LEU A 28 -6.14 6.05 -5.01
CA LEU A 28 -4.72 6.33 -5.19
C LEU A 28 -4.32 6.57 -6.64
N GLY A 29 -5.29 6.58 -7.56
CA GLY A 29 -5.05 6.90 -8.97
C GLY A 29 -4.24 5.84 -9.71
N PHE A 30 -4.32 4.59 -9.30
CA PHE A 30 -3.69 3.49 -10.01
C PHE A 30 -4.45 3.19 -11.31
N GLU A 31 -3.75 2.60 -12.25
CA GLU A 31 -4.32 2.10 -13.51
C GLU A 31 -4.26 0.59 -13.55
N ARG A 32 -5.26 -0.03 -14.16
CA ARG A 32 -5.24 -1.46 -14.46
C ARG A 32 -4.25 -1.70 -15.60
N LEU A 33 -3.25 -2.57 -15.37
CA LEU A 33 -2.25 -2.88 -16.38
C LEU A 33 -2.62 -4.14 -17.15
N TYR A 34 -2.70 -5.29 -16.48
CA TYR A 34 -3.20 -6.55 -17.06
C TYR A 34 -3.54 -7.54 -15.96
N ALA A 35 -4.32 -8.54 -16.33
CA ALA A 35 -4.73 -9.62 -15.42
C ALA A 35 -4.36 -10.98 -16.01
N TYR A 36 -4.13 -11.94 -15.13
CA TYR A 36 -3.82 -13.33 -15.49
C TYR A 36 -4.21 -14.23 -14.34
N GLY A 37 -3.94 -15.53 -14.45
CA GLY A 37 -4.26 -16.46 -13.37
C GLY A 37 -4.04 -17.90 -13.77
N TRP A 38 -4.34 -18.78 -12.84
CA TRP A 38 -4.34 -20.23 -13.02
C TRP A 38 -5.42 -20.80 -12.10
N PRO A 39 -5.73 -22.12 -12.18
CA PRO A 39 -6.81 -22.68 -11.38
C PRO A 39 -6.67 -22.34 -9.88
N GLY A 40 -7.72 -21.72 -9.29
CA GLY A 40 -7.75 -21.31 -7.89
C GLY A 40 -7.10 -19.97 -7.59
N VAL A 41 -6.44 -19.33 -8.57
CA VAL A 41 -5.74 -18.06 -8.35
C VAL A 41 -6.05 -17.05 -9.43
N LYS A 42 -6.45 -15.85 -9.02
CA LYS A 42 -6.56 -14.68 -9.89
C LYS A 42 -5.42 -13.72 -9.56
N ALA A 43 -4.85 -13.11 -10.57
CA ALA A 43 -3.78 -12.15 -10.42
C ALA A 43 -3.99 -10.94 -11.33
N ALA A 44 -3.54 -9.77 -10.88
CA ALA A 44 -3.62 -8.55 -11.66
C ALA A 44 -2.48 -7.61 -11.31
N PHE A 45 -1.92 -6.96 -12.32
CA PHE A 45 -1.01 -5.86 -12.13
C PHE A 45 -1.76 -4.55 -12.23
N ILE A 46 -1.47 -3.67 -11.27
CA ILE A 46 -1.91 -2.28 -11.25
C ILE A 46 -0.69 -1.39 -11.08
N GLY A 47 -0.76 -0.16 -11.55
CA GLY A 47 0.39 0.72 -11.47
C GLY A 47 0.05 2.20 -11.51
N ARG A 48 0.96 2.99 -11.00
CA ARG A 48 0.96 4.45 -11.11
C ARG A 48 2.42 4.91 -11.25
N GLY A 49 2.78 5.44 -12.43
CA GLY A 49 4.18 5.77 -12.71
C GLY A 49 5.07 4.53 -12.57
N ASP A 50 6.14 4.64 -11.79
CA ASP A 50 7.05 3.53 -11.52
C ASP A 50 6.57 2.58 -10.41
N LEU A 51 5.49 2.92 -9.72
CA LEU A 51 4.93 2.09 -8.67
C LEU A 51 4.02 1.04 -9.28
N LYS A 52 4.36 -0.24 -9.06
CA LYS A 52 3.57 -1.39 -9.53
C LYS A 52 3.24 -2.32 -8.38
N ILE A 53 2.01 -2.79 -8.36
CA ILE A 53 1.53 -3.78 -7.41
C ILE A 53 0.96 -4.95 -8.19
N GLU A 54 1.31 -6.16 -7.76
CA GLU A 54 0.71 -7.39 -8.23
C GLU A 54 -0.24 -7.89 -7.15
N LEU A 55 -1.52 -7.91 -7.46
CA LEU A 55 -2.55 -8.41 -6.56
C LEU A 55 -2.86 -9.86 -6.86
N PHE A 56 -3.04 -10.66 -5.82
CA PHE A 56 -3.42 -12.07 -5.91
C PHE A 56 -4.65 -12.33 -5.08
N GLN A 57 -5.56 -13.14 -5.63
CA GLN A 57 -6.65 -13.75 -4.88
C GLN A 57 -6.53 -15.26 -5.01
N ASN A 58 -6.34 -15.94 -3.88
CA ASN A 58 -6.19 -17.39 -3.84
C ASN A 58 -7.30 -17.98 -2.97
N GLU A 59 -8.01 -18.97 -3.50
CA GLU A 59 -9.10 -19.64 -2.78
C GLU A 59 -8.66 -20.24 -1.43
N LEU A 60 -7.38 -20.59 -1.32
CA LEU A 60 -6.81 -21.20 -0.11
C LEU A 60 -6.13 -20.18 0.83
N ALA A 61 -6.17 -18.90 0.50
CA ALA A 61 -5.50 -17.88 1.31
C ALA A 61 -6.14 -17.71 2.68
N THR A 62 -5.31 -17.51 3.69
CA THR A 62 -5.76 -17.09 5.02
C THR A 62 -5.79 -15.57 5.09
N PRO A 63 -6.66 -14.98 5.93
CA PRO A 63 -6.70 -13.54 6.12
C PRO A 63 -5.38 -13.01 6.69
N MET A 64 -5.10 -11.74 6.43
CA MET A 64 -3.99 -11.04 7.08
C MET A 64 -4.19 -11.06 8.60
N ALA A 65 -3.11 -11.32 9.36
CA ALA A 65 -3.16 -11.31 10.82
C ALA A 65 -3.65 -9.95 11.34
N ALA A 66 -4.53 -9.97 12.34
CA ALA A 66 -5.14 -8.77 12.90
C ALA A 66 -4.09 -7.76 13.40
N GLU A 67 -2.97 -8.24 13.94
CA GLU A 67 -1.87 -7.43 14.46
C GLU A 67 -1.23 -6.56 13.36
N ARG A 68 -1.32 -6.95 12.09
CA ARG A 68 -0.78 -6.16 10.98
C ARG A 68 -1.60 -4.92 10.64
N ARG A 69 -2.80 -4.79 11.19
CA ARG A 69 -3.70 -3.67 10.90
C ARG A 69 -3.34 -2.38 11.62
N GLN A 70 -2.58 -2.48 12.72
CA GLN A 70 -2.17 -1.32 13.51
C GLN A 70 -0.66 -1.14 13.43
N ALA A 71 -0.21 0.11 13.30
CA ALA A 71 1.21 0.40 13.14
C ALA A 71 2.06 -0.17 14.29
N GLU A 72 1.58 -0.03 15.54
CA GLU A 72 2.32 -0.49 16.70
C GLU A 72 2.43 -2.02 16.79
N THR A 73 1.32 -2.72 16.63
CA THR A 73 1.30 -4.20 16.75
C THR A 73 1.99 -4.86 15.57
N ASN A 74 1.92 -4.25 14.38
CA ASN A 74 2.59 -4.77 13.19
C ASN A 74 4.11 -4.80 13.35
N LEU A 75 4.70 -3.90 14.14
CA LEU A 75 6.13 -3.90 14.42
C LEU A 75 6.61 -5.12 15.22
N ARG A 76 5.70 -5.89 15.79
CA ARG A 76 6.02 -7.10 16.56
C ARG A 76 6.06 -8.37 15.71
N ILE A 77 5.72 -8.25 14.42
CA ILE A 77 5.66 -9.38 13.48
C ILE A 77 6.78 -9.22 12.47
N GLY A 78 7.64 -10.22 12.35
CA GLY A 78 8.71 -10.22 11.35
C GLY A 78 8.19 -10.24 9.91
N GLY A 79 9.00 -9.76 8.99
CA GLY A 79 8.69 -9.69 7.57
C GLY A 79 8.36 -8.28 7.11
N ILE A 80 7.70 -8.15 5.97
CA ILE A 80 7.32 -6.85 5.41
C ILE A 80 6.25 -6.22 6.31
N ASN A 81 6.51 -4.98 6.75
CA ASN A 81 5.64 -4.23 7.63
C ASN A 81 4.62 -3.39 6.85
N HIS A 82 5.07 -2.68 5.84
CA HIS A 82 4.24 -1.80 5.00
C HIS A 82 4.98 -1.47 3.71
N PHE A 83 4.31 -0.75 2.83
CA PHE A 83 4.97 -0.07 1.73
C PHE A 83 4.63 1.42 1.78
N ALA A 84 5.49 2.24 1.19
CA ALA A 84 5.35 3.69 1.23
C ALA A 84 5.17 4.27 -0.17
N ILE A 85 4.32 5.29 -0.25
CA ILE A 85 4.09 6.09 -1.44
C ILE A 85 4.57 7.50 -1.15
N GLU A 86 5.43 8.03 -2.01
CA GLU A 86 5.88 9.42 -1.89
C GLU A 86 4.77 10.37 -2.35
N VAL A 87 4.54 11.42 -1.56
CA VAL A 87 3.57 12.47 -1.86
C VAL A 87 4.22 13.85 -1.78
N ALA A 88 3.75 14.76 -2.60
CA ALA A 88 4.29 16.14 -2.61
C ALA A 88 3.81 16.97 -1.44
N ASP A 89 2.57 16.77 -1.01
CA ASP A 89 1.93 17.48 0.11
C ASP A 89 1.16 16.49 0.96
N LEU A 90 1.76 16.11 2.08
CA LEU A 90 1.21 15.10 2.97
C LEU A 90 -0.11 15.54 3.61
N ASP A 91 -0.18 16.77 4.09
CA ASP A 91 -1.39 17.27 4.76
C ASP A 91 -2.58 17.33 3.80
N ALA A 92 -2.37 17.83 2.58
CA ALA A 92 -3.41 17.85 1.56
C ALA A 92 -3.84 16.44 1.13
N THR A 93 -2.89 15.53 0.99
CA THR A 93 -3.19 14.14 0.63
C THR A 93 -4.02 13.45 1.71
N VAL A 94 -3.62 13.58 2.96
CA VAL A 94 -4.35 12.99 4.10
C VAL A 94 -5.76 13.58 4.19
N ALA A 95 -5.91 14.89 4.03
CA ALA A 95 -7.22 15.54 4.04
C ALA A 95 -8.13 14.99 2.94
N ALA A 96 -7.61 14.85 1.72
CA ALA A 96 -8.37 14.31 0.59
C ALA A 96 -8.80 12.85 0.82
N LEU A 97 -7.94 12.03 1.41
CA LEU A 97 -8.27 10.64 1.72
C LEU A 97 -9.32 10.54 2.84
N ARG A 98 -9.24 11.40 3.86
CA ARG A 98 -10.27 11.47 4.91
C ARG A 98 -11.64 11.83 4.34
N GLU A 99 -11.72 12.74 3.40
CA GLU A 99 -12.98 13.11 2.74
C GLU A 99 -13.60 11.91 1.99
N LYS A 100 -12.78 10.98 1.53
CA LYS A 100 -13.23 9.74 0.89
C LYS A 100 -13.57 8.64 1.90
N GLY A 101 -13.48 8.92 3.20
CA GLY A 101 -13.78 7.94 4.24
C GLY A 101 -12.67 6.93 4.52
N ILE A 102 -11.45 7.21 4.09
CA ILE A 102 -10.30 6.33 4.31
C ILE A 102 -9.76 6.55 5.73
N ASP A 103 -9.52 5.44 6.43
CA ASP A 103 -8.97 5.47 7.78
C ASP A 103 -7.53 5.98 7.79
N VAL A 104 -7.30 7.03 8.55
CA VAL A 104 -5.95 7.50 8.87
C VAL A 104 -5.53 6.82 10.18
N VAL A 105 -4.65 5.84 10.06
CA VAL A 105 -4.19 5.03 11.19
C VAL A 105 -3.22 5.81 12.07
N SER A 106 -2.34 6.58 11.44
CA SER A 106 -1.37 7.43 12.11
C SER A 106 -1.35 8.78 11.40
N PRO A 107 -1.69 9.88 12.09
CA PRO A 107 -1.72 11.22 11.46
C PRO A 107 -0.32 11.72 11.08
N PRO A 108 -0.23 12.74 10.22
CA PRO A 108 1.06 13.29 9.79
C PRO A 108 1.96 13.69 10.95
N ARG A 109 3.20 13.24 10.88
CA ARG A 109 4.26 13.61 11.84
C ARG A 109 5.63 13.53 11.20
N GLU A 110 6.61 14.16 11.84
CA GLU A 110 7.98 14.17 11.35
C GLU A 110 8.70 12.85 11.66
N VAL A 111 9.52 12.40 10.72
CA VAL A 111 10.45 11.30 10.96
C VAL A 111 11.61 11.84 11.79
N PRO A 112 11.93 11.27 12.97
CA PRO A 112 13.03 11.74 13.79
C PRO A 112 14.36 11.76 13.01
N ASN A 113 15.14 12.82 13.20
CA ASN A 113 16.46 12.98 12.59
C ASN A 113 16.49 12.98 11.05
N SER A 114 15.38 13.25 10.41
CA SER A 114 15.27 13.23 8.94
C SER A 114 15.46 14.59 8.27
N GLY A 115 15.59 15.66 9.07
CA GLY A 115 15.69 17.00 8.52
C GLY A 115 14.39 17.54 7.95
N GLY A 116 13.24 16.97 8.35
CA GLY A 116 11.93 17.46 7.94
C GLY A 116 11.08 16.52 7.09
N SER A 117 11.53 15.29 6.87
CA SER A 117 10.67 14.28 6.24
C SER A 117 9.47 13.97 7.13
N ARG A 118 8.30 13.80 6.53
CA ARG A 118 7.04 13.57 7.24
C ARG A 118 6.32 12.36 6.69
N PHE A 119 5.54 11.71 7.51
CA PHE A 119 4.80 10.51 7.11
C PHE A 119 3.45 10.41 7.82
N ALA A 120 2.58 9.60 7.25
CA ALA A 120 1.32 9.18 7.84
C ALA A 120 1.03 7.75 7.38
N PHE A 121 0.21 7.02 8.13
CA PHE A 121 -0.29 5.72 7.72
C PHE A 121 -1.78 5.77 7.46
N VAL A 122 -2.21 5.10 6.39
CA VAL A 122 -3.62 4.89 6.05
C VAL A 122 -3.86 3.40 5.84
N HIS A 123 -5.12 2.99 5.88
CA HIS A 123 -5.53 1.64 5.49
C HIS A 123 -5.97 1.58 4.04
N ASP A 124 -5.64 0.48 3.36
CA ASP A 124 -6.36 0.14 2.13
C ASP A 124 -7.72 -0.51 2.49
N ASN A 125 -8.45 -1.00 1.49
CA ASN A 125 -9.78 -1.59 1.68
C ASN A 125 -9.78 -2.89 2.49
N GLU A 126 -8.62 -3.54 2.65
CA GLU A 126 -8.46 -4.73 3.49
C GLU A 126 -7.63 -4.48 4.75
N GLN A 127 -7.48 -3.22 5.12
CA GLN A 127 -6.76 -2.76 6.30
C GLN A 127 -5.25 -3.00 6.30
N MET A 128 -4.67 -3.12 5.10
CA MET A 128 -3.22 -3.13 4.96
C MET A 128 -2.65 -1.74 5.20
N LEU A 129 -1.50 -1.64 5.87
CA LEU A 129 -0.86 -0.37 6.15
C LEU A 129 -0.15 0.17 4.91
N ILE A 130 -0.51 1.38 4.53
CA ILE A 130 0.16 2.16 3.49
C ILE A 130 0.74 3.40 4.15
N GLU A 131 2.04 3.61 3.99
CA GLU A 131 2.70 4.84 4.43
C GLU A 131 2.64 5.88 3.31
N LEU A 132 2.23 7.09 3.67
CA LEU A 132 2.37 8.26 2.82
C LEU A 132 3.58 9.03 3.32
N PHE A 133 4.54 9.26 2.45
CA PHE A 133 5.84 9.82 2.83
C PHE A 133 6.13 11.09 2.03
N GLN A 134 6.40 12.17 2.76
CA GLN A 134 6.82 13.44 2.16
C GLN A 134 8.28 13.67 2.53
N PRO A 135 9.22 13.56 1.57
CA PRO A 135 10.63 13.81 1.84
C PRO A 135 10.87 15.26 2.30
N ALA A 136 11.91 15.46 3.09
CA ALA A 136 12.41 16.79 3.42
C ALA A 136 12.83 17.52 2.13
N ARG A 137 12.59 18.80 2.10
CA ARG A 137 12.91 19.68 0.97
C ARG A 137 14.27 20.36 1.17
#